data_20bec3a236f083a0ed904b6166768400
#
_entry.id   20bec3a236f083a0ed904b6166768400
#
_cell.length_a   1.000
_cell.length_b   1.000
_cell.length_c   1.000
_cell.angle_alpha   90.00
_cell.angle_beta   90.00
_cell.angle_gamma   90.00
#
_symmetry.space_group_name_H-M   'P 1'
#
loop_
_entity.id
_entity.type
_entity.pdbx_description
1 polymer ?
#
loop_
_entity_poly.entity_id
_entity_poly.type
_entity_poly.pdbx_seq_one_letter_code
_entity_poly.pdbx_strand_id
1 'polypeptide(L)'
;MQRRGALGRLGKAAGQAVRQGGRLRRVRRMVCMTISAASFAPEYAAVADAPRSDDYARLTRIRERLLALNYSYDAVQELLGVEAAEAMARDQVVPGLWRVEHILRGDYSAGEKNLARLLAFFLLARPLTESEAAEVFGDALVDFENAALIERDAADSARWSASVDLRPHAADDGTEIFVAADLGAHQRPGVLRKDHVLGIGHASLTLAQITERTPVKRALDVGTGCGIQTFHLLAHAEHVTATDISERALAFTRFNLLLNAQALNIDPQNPQARVSLREGSLLEPVAGELFDLVVSNPPFVITPRVAGESAEEQFTYRDGGLPGDEIVSTMVRQLPSVLVPGGRAQMLGNWEIIRDSADPEAPRPWDERPRAWVADGGAEAWFIQREALTPASYAETWLKDASENRDRSHYEQTYVAYLNDFASRNVHSIGFGMIWLRRPTEATAAGVIEPLQRFEEITYPIQQPIARALTESVRRYDRLATMDDEALLTAHLEVAEDVTEERHGRPGAEHPSVILLRAGSGLCRTQLLSTETAGFASASDGELAVGQIVAALAMLLSWPEYDEAAAAARGTQEQHPRDTLLHAVRELVLKSFLHFSDEHAGAESAGENAADEQG
;
A
#
# COMPACT_ATOMS: atom_id res chain seq x y z
N MET A 1 51.65 34.81 17.46
CA MET A 1 52.72 34.18 16.66
C MET A 1 52.93 32.73 17.10
N GLN A 2 51.93 31.85 16.96
CA GLN A 2 52.06 30.41 17.26
C GLN A 2 50.93 29.62 16.55
N ARG A 3 50.87 29.65 15.22
CA ARG A 3 49.98 28.83 14.40
C ARG A 3 50.54 28.46 13.00
N ARG A 4 51.88 28.42 12.85
CA ARG A 4 52.52 28.05 11.55
C ARG A 4 53.42 26.81 11.63
N GLY A 5 53.39 26.02 12.73
CA GLY A 5 54.28 24.86 12.91
C GLY A 5 53.68 23.49 12.63
N ALA A 6 52.36 23.35 12.43
CA ALA A 6 51.69 22.03 12.31
C ALA A 6 51.46 21.53 10.86
N LEU A 7 51.57 22.38 9.84
CA LEU A 7 51.34 22.02 8.45
C LEU A 7 52.59 21.48 7.71
N GLY A 8 53.77 21.65 8.28
CA GLY A 8 55.04 21.22 7.68
C GLY A 8 55.42 19.74 7.89
N ARG A 9 54.74 19.00 8.75
CA ARG A 9 55.08 17.61 9.05
C ARG A 9 54.18 16.57 8.35
N LEU A 10 53.08 16.96 7.72
CA LEU A 10 52.20 16.08 6.94
C LEU A 10 52.64 15.90 5.48
N GLY A 11 53.51 16.75 4.96
CA GLY A 11 53.99 16.71 3.58
C GLY A 11 55.11 15.71 3.31
N LYS A 12 55.80 15.18 4.33
CA LYS A 12 56.87 14.17 4.13
C LYS A 12 56.44 12.72 4.31
N ALA A 13 55.26 12.44 4.83
CA ALA A 13 54.71 11.09 4.91
C ALA A 13 53.95 10.65 3.64
N ALA A 14 53.61 11.58 2.76
CA ALA A 14 52.86 11.28 1.52
C ALA A 14 53.75 10.77 0.37
N GLY A 15 55.08 10.90 0.47
CA GLY A 15 56.00 10.53 -0.61
C GLY A 15 56.44 9.06 -0.68
N GLN A 16 56.18 8.26 0.36
CA GLN A 16 56.56 6.82 0.39
C GLN A 16 55.37 5.84 0.20
N ALA A 17 54.13 6.33 0.14
CA ALA A 17 52.92 5.49 0.03
C ALA A 17 52.48 5.19 -1.43
N VAL A 18 53.17 5.71 -2.45
CA VAL A 18 52.75 5.60 -3.86
C VAL A 18 53.10 4.25 -4.50
N ARG A 19 53.82 3.35 -3.85
CA ARG A 19 54.13 2.01 -4.39
C ARG A 19 53.33 0.82 -3.80
N GLN A 20 52.34 1.06 -2.94
CA GLN A 20 51.38 0.05 -2.46
C GLN A 20 49.90 0.43 -2.70
N GLY A 21 49.64 1.20 -3.78
CA GLY A 21 48.37 1.84 -4.04
C GLY A 21 47.14 0.92 -4.28
N GLY A 22 47.34 -0.38 -4.46
CA GLY A 22 46.23 -1.31 -4.71
C GLY A 22 45.57 -1.91 -3.45
N ARG A 23 46.37 -2.26 -2.45
CA ARG A 23 45.82 -2.85 -1.20
C ARG A 23 45.25 -1.83 -0.22
N LEU A 24 45.89 -0.68 -0.13
CA LEU A 24 45.38 0.41 0.73
C LEU A 24 44.08 1.06 0.21
N ARG A 25 43.87 1.09 -1.12
CA ARG A 25 42.59 1.54 -1.67
C ARG A 25 41.46 0.53 -1.41
N ARG A 26 41.72 -0.78 -1.49
CA ARG A 26 40.71 -1.81 -1.18
C ARG A 26 40.36 -1.82 0.33
N VAL A 27 41.34 -1.76 1.19
CA VAL A 27 41.11 -1.72 2.65
C VAL A 27 40.41 -0.41 3.08
N ARG A 28 40.79 0.75 2.50
CA ARG A 28 40.08 2.01 2.75
C ARG A 28 38.63 1.99 2.23
N ARG A 29 38.38 1.36 1.06
CA ARG A 29 37.04 1.26 0.50
C ARG A 29 36.14 0.32 1.33
N MET A 30 36.70 -0.81 1.81
CA MET A 30 35.96 -1.75 2.66
C MET A 30 35.67 -1.19 4.06
N VAL A 31 36.66 -0.51 4.67
CA VAL A 31 36.49 0.18 5.98
C VAL A 31 35.51 1.37 5.84
N CYS A 32 35.52 2.08 4.69
CA CYS A 32 34.58 3.16 4.45
C CYS A 32 33.15 2.65 4.24
N MET A 33 32.97 1.47 3.57
CA MET A 33 31.66 0.85 3.40
C MET A 33 31.04 0.42 4.75
N THR A 34 31.85 -0.22 5.60
CA THR A 34 31.40 -0.66 6.93
C THR A 34 31.04 0.52 7.85
N ILE A 35 31.84 1.59 7.81
CA ILE A 35 31.61 2.78 8.62
C ILE A 35 30.34 3.53 8.18
N SER A 36 30.07 3.60 6.86
CA SER A 36 28.92 4.33 6.33
C SER A 36 27.59 3.64 6.61
N ALA A 37 27.50 2.32 6.36
CA ALA A 37 26.32 1.55 6.73
C ALA A 37 26.08 1.50 8.24
N ALA A 38 27.13 1.45 9.04
CA ALA A 38 27.03 1.52 10.49
C ALA A 38 26.56 2.90 11.01
N SER A 39 26.82 3.98 10.28
CA SER A 39 26.41 5.34 10.64
C SER A 39 25.01 5.72 10.19
N PHE A 40 24.35 4.89 9.40
CA PHE A 40 22.96 5.09 9.00
C PHE A 40 22.02 4.70 10.13
N ALA A 41 21.34 5.66 10.75
CA ALA A 41 20.43 5.47 11.87
C ALA A 41 20.98 4.44 12.90
N PRO A 42 22.17 4.70 13.51
CA PRO A 42 22.89 3.72 14.31
C PRO A 42 22.16 3.33 15.58
N GLU A 43 21.25 4.17 16.07
CA GLU A 43 20.36 3.92 17.19
C GLU A 43 19.51 2.66 17.00
N TYR A 44 19.11 2.37 15.76
CA TYR A 44 18.29 1.20 15.43
C TYR A 44 19.11 -0.02 14.98
N ALA A 45 20.43 0.01 15.08
CA ALA A 45 21.30 -1.05 14.58
C ALA A 45 21.29 -2.33 15.42
N ALA A 46 20.95 -2.23 16.71
CA ALA A 46 21.02 -3.33 17.67
C ALA A 46 19.98 -3.18 18.80
N VAL A 47 18.75 -2.89 18.44
CA VAL A 47 17.61 -2.81 19.37
C VAL A 47 17.31 -4.19 19.92
N ALA A 48 16.90 -4.28 21.18
CA ALA A 48 16.54 -5.53 21.83
C ALA A 48 15.36 -6.21 21.10
N ASP A 49 15.41 -7.52 20.99
CA ASP A 49 14.39 -8.34 20.34
C ASP A 49 14.05 -7.92 18.89
N ALA A 50 15.03 -7.35 18.19
CA ALA A 50 14.94 -7.03 16.77
C ALA A 50 16.17 -7.57 16.02
N PRO A 51 16.10 -7.77 14.70
CA PRO A 51 17.24 -8.23 13.92
C PRO A 51 18.35 -7.17 13.91
N ARG A 52 19.60 -7.63 14.09
CA ARG A 52 20.77 -6.78 14.20
C ARG A 52 21.34 -6.43 12.83
N SER A 53 21.57 -5.17 12.60
CA SER A 53 22.10 -4.62 11.34
C SER A 53 23.36 -3.75 11.53
N ASP A 54 24.09 -3.97 12.60
CA ASP A 54 25.33 -3.27 12.99
C ASP A 54 26.56 -3.65 12.12
N ASP A 55 26.49 -4.77 11.40
CA ASP A 55 27.56 -5.25 10.49
C ASP A 55 27.00 -5.49 9.09
N TYR A 56 27.25 -4.57 8.17
CA TYR A 56 26.80 -4.70 6.77
C TYR A 56 27.44 -5.88 6.01
N ALA A 57 28.68 -6.22 6.33
CA ALA A 57 29.34 -7.38 5.69
C ALA A 57 28.66 -8.70 6.08
N ARG A 58 28.15 -8.80 7.32
CA ARG A 58 27.31 -9.90 7.78
C ARG A 58 26.02 -9.98 6.95
N LEU A 59 25.32 -8.87 6.77
CA LEU A 59 24.07 -8.83 5.98
C LEU A 59 24.30 -9.24 4.53
N THR A 60 25.44 -8.85 3.95
CA THR A 60 25.83 -9.28 2.59
C THR A 60 25.99 -10.81 2.50
N ARG A 61 26.68 -11.45 3.46
CA ARG A 61 26.84 -12.91 3.47
C ARG A 61 25.50 -13.64 3.70
N ILE A 62 24.64 -13.11 4.56
CA ILE A 62 23.28 -13.63 4.76
C ILE A 62 22.52 -13.59 3.43
N ARG A 63 22.49 -12.43 2.75
CA ARG A 63 21.82 -12.28 1.46
C ARG A 63 22.39 -13.24 0.40
N GLU A 64 23.70 -13.33 0.28
CA GLU A 64 24.38 -14.25 -0.65
C GLU A 64 23.95 -15.71 -0.38
N ARG A 65 23.82 -16.10 0.88
CA ARG A 65 23.36 -17.44 1.25
C ARG A 65 21.91 -17.69 0.88
N LEU A 66 21.00 -16.74 1.11
CA LEU A 66 19.60 -16.85 0.72
C LEU A 66 19.45 -17.00 -0.80
N LEU A 67 20.20 -16.20 -1.57
CA LEU A 67 20.23 -16.30 -3.04
C LEU A 67 20.80 -17.64 -3.51
N ALA A 68 21.86 -18.14 -2.88
CA ALA A 68 22.46 -19.44 -3.21
C ALA A 68 21.51 -20.62 -2.93
N LEU A 69 20.54 -20.45 -2.03
CA LEU A 69 19.49 -21.42 -1.73
C LEU A 69 18.26 -21.27 -2.65
N ASN A 70 18.31 -20.36 -3.61
CA ASN A 70 17.17 -20.01 -4.47
C ASN A 70 15.92 -19.61 -3.67
N TYR A 71 16.12 -18.88 -2.55
CA TYR A 71 15.02 -18.43 -1.69
C TYR A 71 14.37 -17.19 -2.31
N SER A 72 13.67 -17.37 -3.43
CA SER A 72 12.91 -16.35 -4.15
C SER A 72 11.41 -16.54 -3.95
N TYR A 73 10.62 -15.49 -4.24
CA TYR A 73 9.16 -15.57 -4.17
C TYR A 73 8.63 -16.68 -5.09
N ASP A 74 9.07 -16.72 -6.35
CA ASP A 74 8.61 -17.69 -7.34
C ASP A 74 9.01 -19.13 -6.96
N ALA A 75 10.25 -19.34 -6.52
CA ALA A 75 10.70 -20.67 -6.11
C ALA A 75 9.95 -21.21 -4.88
N VAL A 76 9.58 -20.33 -3.94
CA VAL A 76 8.75 -20.68 -2.78
C VAL A 76 7.32 -21.03 -3.23
N GLN A 77 6.72 -20.27 -4.15
CA GLN A 77 5.39 -20.56 -4.69
C GLN A 77 5.38 -21.88 -5.48
N GLU A 78 6.37 -22.10 -6.34
CA GLU A 78 6.51 -23.35 -7.11
C GLU A 78 6.69 -24.58 -6.20
N LEU A 79 7.52 -24.46 -5.17
CA LEU A 79 7.76 -25.54 -4.23
C LEU A 79 6.50 -25.90 -3.42
N LEU A 80 5.73 -24.90 -2.96
CA LEU A 80 4.47 -25.10 -2.24
C LEU A 80 3.38 -25.67 -3.15
N GLY A 81 3.29 -25.17 -4.38
CA GLY A 81 2.16 -25.37 -5.27
C GLY A 81 0.95 -24.54 -4.85
N VAL A 82 0.00 -24.40 -5.76
CA VAL A 82 -1.15 -23.46 -5.61
C VAL A 82 -1.94 -23.69 -4.31
N GLU A 83 -2.30 -24.94 -4.03
CA GLU A 83 -3.16 -25.27 -2.87
C GLU A 83 -2.50 -24.88 -1.53
N ALA A 84 -1.23 -25.22 -1.33
CA ALA A 84 -0.53 -24.91 -0.08
C ALA A 84 -0.22 -23.42 0.03
N ALA A 85 0.12 -22.74 -1.07
CA ALA A 85 0.37 -21.31 -1.11
C ALA A 85 -0.89 -20.51 -0.76
N GLU A 86 -2.04 -20.84 -1.36
CA GLU A 86 -3.33 -20.23 -1.03
C GLU A 86 -3.76 -20.51 0.42
N ALA A 87 -3.48 -21.69 0.95
CA ALA A 87 -3.76 -22.01 2.35
C ALA A 87 -2.89 -21.15 3.29
N MET A 88 -1.60 -21.00 2.99
CA MET A 88 -0.70 -20.14 3.77
C MET A 88 -1.11 -18.66 3.73
N ALA A 89 -1.63 -18.18 2.61
CA ALA A 89 -2.19 -16.83 2.50
C ALA A 89 -3.41 -16.61 3.43
N ARG A 90 -4.02 -17.68 3.92
CA ARG A 90 -5.11 -17.67 4.92
C ARG A 90 -4.64 -18.16 6.31
N ASP A 91 -3.35 -18.08 6.61
CA ASP A 91 -2.70 -18.54 7.85
C ASP A 91 -2.91 -20.04 8.18
N GLN A 92 -3.17 -20.85 7.14
CA GLN A 92 -3.31 -22.30 7.28
C GLN A 92 -1.99 -23.00 6.92
N VAL A 93 -1.20 -23.32 7.94
CA VAL A 93 0.17 -23.85 7.76
C VAL A 93 0.24 -25.35 7.44
N VAL A 94 -0.82 -26.12 7.74
CA VAL A 94 -0.81 -27.59 7.61
C VAL A 94 -0.55 -28.08 6.19
N PRO A 95 -1.17 -27.53 5.12
CA PRO A 95 -0.86 -27.94 3.75
C PRO A 95 0.60 -27.67 3.38
N GLY A 96 1.18 -26.52 3.81
CA GLY A 96 2.60 -26.21 3.62
C GLY A 96 3.52 -27.22 4.31
N LEU A 97 3.25 -27.55 5.57
CA LEU A 97 4.01 -28.58 6.31
C LEU A 97 3.92 -29.94 5.63
N TRP A 98 2.75 -30.34 5.19
CA TRP A 98 2.54 -31.61 4.48
C TRP A 98 3.36 -31.63 3.17
N ARG A 99 3.34 -30.54 2.42
CA ARG A 99 4.11 -30.41 1.17
C ARG A 99 5.62 -30.50 1.42
N VAL A 100 6.13 -29.80 2.42
CA VAL A 100 7.54 -29.86 2.85
C VAL A 100 7.94 -31.28 3.21
N GLU A 101 7.15 -31.98 4.02
CA GLU A 101 7.44 -33.36 4.39
C GLU A 101 7.47 -34.31 3.19
N HIS A 102 6.59 -34.12 2.22
CA HIS A 102 6.58 -34.90 1.00
C HIS A 102 7.88 -34.70 0.20
N ILE A 103 8.38 -33.45 0.09
CA ILE A 103 9.64 -33.14 -0.59
C ILE A 103 10.83 -33.76 0.15
N LEU A 104 10.89 -33.63 1.48
CA LEU A 104 12.00 -34.16 2.27
C LEU A 104 12.13 -35.68 2.19
N ARG A 105 11.00 -36.41 2.07
CA ARG A 105 10.96 -37.87 1.94
C ARG A 105 11.06 -38.38 0.52
N GLY A 106 10.75 -37.53 -0.47
CA GLY A 106 10.72 -37.90 -1.89
C GLY A 106 12.08 -37.86 -2.57
N ASP A 107 12.06 -38.17 -3.87
CA ASP A 107 13.22 -38.10 -4.76
C ASP A 107 13.34 -36.67 -5.34
N TYR A 108 13.80 -35.76 -4.50
CA TYR A 108 14.06 -34.35 -4.83
C TYR A 108 15.55 -34.06 -4.66
N SER A 109 16.06 -33.08 -5.38
CA SER A 109 17.44 -32.63 -5.28
C SER A 109 17.79 -32.09 -3.88
N ALA A 110 19.07 -32.07 -3.55
CA ALA A 110 19.54 -31.48 -2.30
C ALA A 110 19.18 -29.98 -2.20
N GLY A 111 19.18 -29.26 -3.33
CA GLY A 111 18.74 -27.85 -3.40
C GLY A 111 17.29 -27.68 -3.02
N GLU A 112 16.38 -28.45 -3.63
CA GLU A 112 14.95 -28.40 -3.31
C GLU A 112 14.67 -28.79 -1.85
N LYS A 113 15.37 -29.79 -1.31
CA LYS A 113 15.25 -30.18 0.09
C LYS A 113 15.73 -29.06 1.04
N ASN A 114 16.81 -28.37 0.69
CA ASN A 114 17.30 -27.26 1.51
C ASN A 114 16.37 -26.04 1.43
N LEU A 115 15.82 -25.74 0.25
CA LEU A 115 14.79 -24.71 0.11
C LEU A 115 13.53 -25.06 0.92
N ALA A 116 13.09 -26.32 0.89
CA ALA A 116 11.94 -26.79 1.69
C ALA A 116 12.20 -26.67 3.20
N ARG A 117 13.44 -27.00 3.67
CA ARG A 117 13.82 -26.79 5.07
C ARG A 117 13.84 -25.33 5.45
N LEU A 118 14.40 -24.45 4.60
CA LEU A 118 14.47 -23.02 4.83
C LEU A 118 13.07 -22.40 4.92
N LEU A 119 12.18 -22.77 3.98
CA LEU A 119 10.76 -22.38 4.01
C LEU A 119 10.09 -22.84 5.30
N ALA A 120 10.23 -24.13 5.65
CA ALA A 120 9.64 -24.66 6.88
C ALA A 120 10.18 -23.97 8.14
N PHE A 121 11.44 -23.59 8.13
CA PHE A 121 12.09 -22.93 9.24
C PHE A 121 11.56 -21.49 9.45
N PHE A 122 11.61 -20.66 8.43
CA PHE A 122 11.23 -19.25 8.57
C PHE A 122 9.71 -18.99 8.47
N LEU A 123 9.01 -19.70 7.56
CA LEU A 123 7.59 -19.41 7.32
C LEU A 123 6.63 -20.31 8.11
N LEU A 124 7.08 -21.51 8.54
CA LEU A 124 6.24 -22.47 9.27
C LEU A 124 6.77 -22.74 10.69
N ALA A 125 7.78 -22.00 11.13
CA ALA A 125 8.43 -22.06 12.45
C ALA A 125 8.84 -23.48 12.87
N ARG A 126 9.37 -24.28 11.94
CA ARG A 126 9.83 -25.66 12.19
C ARG A 126 11.30 -25.68 12.58
N PRO A 127 11.64 -26.06 13.83
CA PRO A 127 13.04 -26.11 14.25
C PRO A 127 13.87 -27.09 13.43
N LEU A 128 15.13 -26.73 13.14
CA LEU A 128 16.12 -27.56 12.47
C LEU A 128 17.04 -28.23 13.50
N THR A 129 17.48 -29.45 13.19
CA THR A 129 18.58 -30.11 13.90
C THR A 129 19.90 -29.43 13.56
N GLU A 130 20.97 -29.67 14.34
CA GLU A 130 22.30 -29.13 14.09
C GLU A 130 22.81 -29.49 12.68
N SER A 131 22.58 -30.74 12.24
CA SER A 131 22.99 -31.18 10.90
C SER A 131 22.20 -30.50 9.78
N GLU A 132 20.88 -30.35 9.95
CA GLU A 132 20.04 -29.66 8.97
C GLU A 132 20.39 -28.17 8.88
N ALA A 133 20.65 -27.51 10.00
CA ALA A 133 21.08 -26.11 10.04
C ALA A 133 22.45 -25.93 9.35
N ALA A 134 23.40 -26.86 9.56
CA ALA A 134 24.69 -26.86 8.87
C ALA A 134 24.52 -27.04 7.35
N GLU A 135 23.59 -27.89 6.89
CA GLU A 135 23.30 -28.05 5.46
C GLU A 135 22.64 -26.78 4.86
N VAL A 136 21.66 -26.20 5.57
CA VAL A 136 20.92 -25.04 5.09
C VAL A 136 21.78 -23.79 5.15
N PHE A 137 22.42 -23.48 6.27
CA PHE A 137 23.10 -22.19 6.45
C PHE A 137 24.60 -22.25 6.12
N GLY A 138 25.24 -23.43 6.22
CA GLY A 138 26.67 -23.62 5.96
C GLY A 138 27.52 -22.66 6.83
N ASP A 139 28.53 -22.03 6.23
CA ASP A 139 29.42 -21.09 6.92
C ASP A 139 28.72 -19.81 7.39
N ALA A 140 27.52 -19.51 6.86
CA ALA A 140 26.74 -18.34 7.26
C ALA A 140 25.92 -18.56 8.54
N LEU A 141 25.89 -19.77 9.13
CA LEU A 141 25.09 -20.06 10.34
C LEU A 141 25.35 -19.04 11.46
N VAL A 142 26.63 -18.76 11.72
CA VAL A 142 27.04 -17.78 12.75
C VAL A 142 26.62 -16.35 12.39
N ASP A 143 26.52 -16.00 11.11
CA ASP A 143 26.05 -14.70 10.66
C ASP A 143 24.54 -14.54 10.93
N PHE A 144 23.73 -15.60 10.66
CA PHE A 144 22.30 -15.62 10.99
C PHE A 144 22.04 -15.51 12.50
N GLU A 145 22.82 -16.22 13.33
CA GLU A 145 22.75 -16.15 14.79
C GLU A 145 23.12 -14.75 15.30
N ASN A 146 24.25 -14.21 14.85
CA ASN A 146 24.72 -12.88 15.26
C ASN A 146 23.81 -11.74 14.77
N ALA A 147 23.06 -11.97 13.69
CA ALA A 147 22.04 -11.05 13.22
C ALA A 147 20.71 -11.18 13.98
N ALA A 148 20.61 -12.09 14.96
CA ALA A 148 19.39 -12.41 15.72
C ALA A 148 18.23 -12.87 14.83
N LEU A 149 18.50 -13.55 13.70
CA LEU A 149 17.49 -14.14 12.84
C LEU A 149 17.11 -15.55 13.28
N ILE A 150 18.04 -16.22 13.97
CA ILE A 150 17.90 -17.58 14.49
C ILE A 150 18.47 -17.66 15.91
N GLU A 151 17.97 -18.58 16.68
CA GLU A 151 18.41 -18.83 18.05
C GLU A 151 18.37 -20.32 18.39
N ARG A 152 18.99 -20.72 19.50
CA ARG A 152 18.81 -22.07 20.03
C ARG A 152 17.38 -22.26 20.49
N ASP A 153 16.77 -23.37 20.11
CA ASP A 153 15.40 -23.67 20.48
C ASP A 153 15.22 -23.74 22.00
N ALA A 154 14.22 -23.06 22.52
CA ALA A 154 14.00 -22.94 23.96
C ALA A 154 13.60 -24.28 24.61
N ALA A 155 12.97 -25.19 23.85
CA ALA A 155 12.55 -26.51 24.35
C ALA A 155 13.65 -27.57 24.16
N ASP A 156 14.52 -27.41 23.15
CA ASP A 156 15.59 -28.36 22.84
C ASP A 156 16.82 -27.63 22.29
N SER A 157 17.76 -27.31 23.15
CA SER A 157 18.99 -26.59 22.80
C SER A 157 19.89 -27.28 21.75
N ALA A 158 19.61 -28.54 21.38
CA ALA A 158 20.25 -29.24 20.28
C ALA A 158 19.66 -28.86 18.90
N ARG A 159 18.66 -28.00 18.88
CA ARG A 159 17.97 -27.51 17.68
C ARG A 159 18.11 -26.01 17.53
N TRP A 160 17.80 -25.54 16.34
CA TRP A 160 17.71 -24.13 15.99
C TRP A 160 16.28 -23.77 15.68
N SER A 161 15.83 -22.59 16.13
CA SER A 161 14.53 -21.99 15.83
C SER A 161 14.71 -20.64 15.18
N ALA A 162 13.76 -20.26 14.33
CA ALA A 162 13.68 -18.93 13.78
C ALA A 162 13.25 -17.93 14.86
N SER A 163 13.93 -16.79 14.96
CA SER A 163 13.56 -15.67 15.82
C SER A 163 12.65 -14.69 15.12
N VAL A 164 12.60 -14.73 13.79
CA VAL A 164 11.82 -13.85 12.92
C VAL A 164 11.13 -14.65 11.80
N ASP A 165 10.07 -14.10 11.25
CA ASP A 165 9.57 -14.46 9.92
C ASP A 165 10.47 -13.77 8.89
N LEU A 166 11.17 -14.53 8.08
CA LEU A 166 11.99 -14.01 7.00
C LEU A 166 11.48 -14.58 5.68
N ARG A 167 10.89 -13.75 4.84
CA ARG A 167 10.27 -14.18 3.60
C ARG A 167 10.76 -13.42 2.37
N PRO A 168 10.86 -14.08 1.20
CA PRO A 168 11.04 -13.39 -0.06
C PRO A 168 9.73 -12.68 -0.46
N HIS A 169 9.87 -11.53 -1.08
CA HIS A 169 8.77 -10.74 -1.64
C HIS A 169 9.19 -10.22 -3.01
N ALA A 170 8.29 -10.32 -3.97
CA ALA A 170 8.44 -9.74 -5.30
C ALA A 170 7.49 -8.54 -5.42
N ALA A 171 8.01 -7.37 -5.78
CA ALA A 171 7.24 -6.20 -6.12
C ALA A 171 6.71 -6.28 -7.56
N ASP A 172 5.71 -5.45 -7.90
CA ASP A 172 5.08 -5.44 -9.23
C ASP A 172 6.06 -5.11 -10.38
N ASP A 173 7.18 -4.43 -10.07
CA ASP A 173 8.26 -4.10 -11.00
C ASP A 173 9.31 -5.23 -11.15
N GLY A 174 9.08 -6.37 -10.52
CA GLY A 174 9.99 -7.53 -10.52
C GLY A 174 11.15 -7.42 -9.52
N THR A 175 11.20 -6.38 -8.68
CA THR A 175 12.22 -6.26 -7.63
C THR A 175 11.99 -7.32 -6.56
N GLU A 176 12.99 -8.20 -6.34
CA GLU A 176 12.96 -9.20 -5.29
C GLU A 176 13.74 -8.76 -4.06
N ILE A 177 13.10 -8.88 -2.90
CA ILE A 177 13.64 -8.51 -1.59
C ILE A 177 13.35 -9.58 -0.54
N PHE A 178 14.15 -9.59 0.52
CA PHE A 178 13.90 -10.40 1.72
C PHE A 178 13.37 -9.50 2.84
N VAL A 179 12.27 -9.86 3.45
CA VAL A 179 11.64 -9.06 4.50
C VAL A 179 11.56 -9.86 5.79
N ALA A 180 12.24 -9.36 6.81
CA ALA A 180 12.12 -9.85 8.17
C ALA A 180 11.01 -9.09 8.91
N ALA A 181 10.21 -9.83 9.68
CA ALA A 181 9.18 -9.33 10.59
C ALA A 181 9.09 -10.24 11.82
N ASP A 182 8.27 -9.88 12.79
CA ASP A 182 8.02 -10.78 13.92
C ASP A 182 7.28 -12.05 13.48
N LEU A 183 7.51 -13.15 14.20
CA LEU A 183 6.78 -14.40 14.00
C LEU A 183 5.28 -14.18 14.25
N GLY A 184 4.46 -14.52 13.28
CA GLY A 184 3.01 -14.38 13.35
C GLY A 184 2.32 -15.33 14.33
N ALA A 185 1.03 -15.13 14.54
CA ALA A 185 0.20 -15.92 15.45
C ALA A 185 0.19 -17.42 15.14
N HIS A 186 0.36 -17.80 13.87
CA HIS A 186 0.43 -19.21 13.44
C HIS A 186 1.82 -19.84 13.64
N GLN A 187 2.87 -19.04 13.87
CA GLN A 187 4.25 -19.47 13.99
C GLN A 187 4.71 -19.61 15.45
N ARG A 188 4.01 -19.01 16.40
CA ARG A 188 4.35 -19.09 17.83
C ARG A 188 3.14 -19.32 18.71
N PRO A 189 3.31 -19.99 19.88
CA PRO A 189 2.23 -20.13 20.85
C PRO A 189 1.97 -18.80 21.58
N GLY A 190 0.71 -18.60 22.02
CA GLY A 190 0.31 -17.49 22.86
C GLY A 190 -0.20 -16.27 22.07
N VAL A 191 -0.45 -15.19 22.81
CA VAL A 191 -0.88 -13.90 22.28
C VAL A 191 0.34 -13.18 21.69
N LEU A 192 0.15 -12.43 20.62
CA LEU A 192 1.21 -11.64 20.01
C LEU A 192 1.72 -10.57 20.98
N ARG A 193 2.96 -10.13 20.77
CA ARG A 193 3.55 -9.01 21.52
C ARG A 193 2.75 -7.74 21.26
N LYS A 194 2.73 -6.83 22.22
CA LYS A 194 2.06 -5.53 22.05
C LYS A 194 2.80 -4.59 21.09
N ASP A 195 4.13 -4.71 21.06
CA ASP A 195 5.03 -4.04 20.13
C ASP A 195 5.37 -4.90 18.89
N HIS A 196 4.45 -5.78 18.48
CA HIS A 196 4.61 -6.69 17.37
C HIS A 196 4.86 -5.93 16.06
N VAL A 197 5.86 -6.32 15.31
CA VAL A 197 6.17 -5.77 13.99
C VAL A 197 5.55 -6.68 12.93
N LEU A 198 4.45 -6.21 12.34
CA LEU A 198 3.72 -6.96 11.32
C LEU A 198 4.59 -7.22 10.09
N GLY A 199 4.49 -8.44 9.57
CA GLY A 199 5.05 -8.81 8.26
C GLY A 199 4.17 -8.35 7.10
N ILE A 200 4.50 -8.88 5.91
CA ILE A 200 3.74 -8.62 4.69
C ILE A 200 2.39 -9.33 4.78
N GLY A 201 1.34 -8.55 4.95
CA GLY A 201 -0.04 -9.02 5.00
C GLY A 201 -0.89 -8.43 3.88
N HIS A 202 -2.16 -8.86 3.81
CA HIS A 202 -3.11 -8.42 2.80
C HIS A 202 -3.29 -6.89 2.76
N ALA A 203 -3.37 -6.23 3.92
CA ALA A 203 -3.47 -4.77 4.01
C ALA A 203 -2.25 -4.06 3.40
N SER A 204 -1.03 -4.54 3.71
CA SER A 204 0.20 -3.97 3.17
C SER A 204 0.27 -4.09 1.64
N LEU A 205 -0.12 -5.25 1.08
CA LEU A 205 -0.18 -5.47 -0.36
C LEU A 205 -1.27 -4.62 -1.01
N THR A 206 -2.45 -4.54 -0.40
CA THR A 206 -3.52 -3.67 -0.89
C THR A 206 -3.06 -2.23 -0.99
N LEU A 207 -2.40 -1.68 0.05
CA LEU A 207 -1.88 -0.32 0.03
C LEU A 207 -0.83 -0.13 -1.07
N ALA A 208 0.11 -1.07 -1.24
CA ALA A 208 1.10 -1.03 -2.30
C ALA A 208 0.46 -1.00 -3.70
N GLN A 209 -0.63 -1.78 -3.91
CA GLN A 209 -1.34 -1.90 -5.19
C GLN A 209 -2.28 -0.72 -5.51
N ILE A 210 -2.64 0.10 -4.52
CA ILE A 210 -3.41 1.33 -4.74
C ILE A 210 -2.52 2.57 -4.82
N THR A 211 -1.27 2.47 -4.35
CA THR A 211 -0.34 3.61 -4.29
C THR A 211 0.11 4.01 -5.69
N GLU A 212 -0.04 5.28 -6.00
CA GLU A 212 0.40 5.87 -7.27
C GLU A 212 1.92 5.74 -7.46
N ARG A 213 2.35 5.40 -8.69
CA ARG A 213 3.75 5.13 -9.04
C ARG A 213 4.41 6.24 -9.87
N THR A 214 3.81 7.41 -9.97
CA THR A 214 4.46 8.55 -10.63
C THR A 214 5.73 8.96 -9.88
N PRO A 215 6.83 9.31 -10.60
CA PRO A 215 8.06 9.78 -9.97
C PRO A 215 7.81 10.99 -9.08
N VAL A 216 8.37 10.96 -7.88
CA VAL A 216 8.25 12.03 -6.88
C VAL A 216 9.61 12.32 -6.24
N LYS A 217 9.81 13.53 -5.76
CA LYS A 217 11.06 13.90 -5.07
C LYS A 217 11.08 13.38 -3.64
N ARG A 218 10.01 13.60 -2.90
CA ARG A 218 9.93 13.26 -1.48
C ARG A 218 8.67 12.48 -1.16
N ALA A 219 8.85 11.26 -0.65
CA ALA A 219 7.76 10.46 -0.13
C ALA A 219 7.88 10.27 1.38
N LEU A 220 6.74 10.04 2.04
CA LEU A 220 6.66 9.74 3.47
C LEU A 220 5.87 8.44 3.67
N ASP A 221 6.43 7.53 4.46
CA ASP A 221 5.78 6.32 4.96
C ASP A 221 5.50 6.49 6.46
N VAL A 222 4.23 6.62 6.83
CA VAL A 222 3.79 6.84 8.23
C VAL A 222 3.36 5.52 8.84
N GLY A 223 4.05 5.07 9.89
CA GLY A 223 3.85 3.75 10.47
C GLY A 223 4.50 2.66 9.62
N THR A 224 5.82 2.78 9.37
CA THR A 224 6.54 1.96 8.40
C THR A 224 6.60 0.46 8.75
N GLY A 225 6.50 0.10 10.03
CA GLY A 225 6.56 -1.29 10.51
C GLY A 225 7.84 -2.01 10.08
N CYS A 226 7.72 -3.04 9.25
CA CYS A 226 8.88 -3.75 8.67
C CYS A 226 9.48 -3.06 7.43
N GLY A 227 8.92 -1.93 6.97
CA GLY A 227 9.43 -1.13 5.86
C GLY A 227 8.80 -1.41 4.50
N ILE A 228 7.76 -2.23 4.41
CA ILE A 228 7.22 -2.70 3.12
C ILE A 228 6.76 -1.55 2.20
N GLN A 229 6.08 -0.53 2.73
CA GLN A 229 5.68 0.62 1.92
C GLN A 229 6.89 1.46 1.50
N THR A 230 7.85 1.65 2.40
CA THR A 230 9.12 2.31 2.10
C THR A 230 9.83 1.66 0.91
N PHE A 231 9.85 0.31 0.82
CA PHE A 231 10.50 -0.40 -0.30
C PHE A 231 9.80 -0.12 -1.62
N HIS A 232 8.47 -0.18 -1.66
CA HIS A 232 7.70 0.16 -2.85
C HIS A 232 7.84 1.63 -3.26
N LEU A 233 7.93 2.56 -2.30
CA LEU A 233 8.14 3.98 -2.57
C LEU A 233 9.52 4.27 -3.19
N LEU A 234 10.57 3.53 -2.78
CA LEU A 234 11.93 3.69 -3.30
C LEU A 234 12.05 3.43 -4.81
N ALA A 235 11.11 2.69 -5.40
CA ALA A 235 11.08 2.45 -6.84
C ALA A 235 10.81 3.73 -7.67
N HIS A 236 10.14 4.74 -7.08
CA HIS A 236 9.71 5.94 -7.81
C HIS A 236 9.90 7.25 -7.03
N ALA A 237 10.39 7.22 -5.79
CA ALA A 237 10.75 8.41 -5.02
C ALA A 237 12.26 8.63 -4.99
N GLU A 238 12.71 9.89 -5.11
CA GLU A 238 14.13 10.23 -4.94
C GLU A 238 14.57 10.04 -3.48
N HIS A 239 13.71 10.42 -2.52
CA HIS A 239 13.95 10.24 -1.09
C HIS A 239 12.68 9.82 -0.35
N VAL A 240 12.80 8.82 0.52
CA VAL A 240 11.72 8.34 1.39
C VAL A 240 12.06 8.65 2.85
N THR A 241 11.14 9.31 3.55
CA THR A 241 11.17 9.39 5.02
C THR A 241 10.22 8.33 5.56
N ALA A 242 10.72 7.44 6.41
CA ALA A 242 9.94 6.40 7.08
C ALA A 242 9.84 6.72 8.57
N THR A 243 8.62 6.73 9.10
CA THR A 243 8.38 7.05 10.51
C THR A 243 7.65 5.92 11.21
N ASP A 244 7.92 5.72 12.48
CA ASP A 244 7.19 4.80 13.35
C ASP A 244 7.30 5.26 14.81
N ILE A 245 6.33 4.91 15.63
CA ILE A 245 6.38 5.15 17.08
C ILE A 245 7.25 4.11 17.81
N SER A 246 7.51 2.97 17.15
CA SER A 246 8.25 1.84 17.70
C SER A 246 9.69 1.83 17.23
N GLU A 247 10.63 1.95 18.16
CA GLU A 247 12.06 1.76 17.93
C GLU A 247 12.35 0.38 17.28
N ARG A 248 11.63 -0.67 17.69
CA ARG A 248 11.74 -2.01 17.09
C ARG A 248 11.33 -2.02 15.62
N ALA A 249 10.22 -1.38 15.26
CA ALA A 249 9.78 -1.27 13.87
C ALA A 249 10.85 -0.60 13.01
N LEU A 250 11.45 0.49 13.50
CA LEU A 250 12.56 1.17 12.81
C LEU A 250 13.82 0.31 12.71
N ALA A 251 14.09 -0.56 13.70
CA ALA A 251 15.18 -1.53 13.64
C ALA A 251 14.92 -2.61 12.56
N PHE A 252 13.70 -3.14 12.44
CA PHE A 252 13.32 -4.05 11.35
C PHE A 252 13.42 -3.36 9.99
N THR A 253 12.88 -2.16 9.86
CA THR A 253 12.99 -1.37 8.61
C THR A 253 14.45 -1.14 8.22
N ARG A 254 15.32 -0.72 9.18
CA ARG A 254 16.75 -0.55 8.94
C ARG A 254 17.43 -1.83 8.48
N PHE A 255 17.16 -2.95 9.17
CA PHE A 255 17.69 -4.26 8.81
C PHE A 255 17.30 -4.64 7.38
N ASN A 256 16.02 -4.55 7.05
CA ASN A 256 15.49 -4.91 5.76
C ASN A 256 16.04 -4.01 4.63
N LEU A 257 16.17 -2.70 4.86
CA LEU A 257 16.79 -1.77 3.91
C LEU A 257 18.24 -2.16 3.60
N LEU A 258 19.03 -2.45 4.62
CA LEU A 258 20.44 -2.79 4.46
C LEU A 258 20.64 -4.20 3.88
N LEU A 259 19.80 -5.17 4.24
CA LEU A 259 19.81 -6.51 3.66
C LEU A 259 19.54 -6.46 2.15
N ASN A 260 18.67 -5.55 1.71
CA ASN A 260 18.23 -5.40 0.33
C ASN A 260 18.83 -4.19 -0.39
N ALA A 261 19.89 -3.57 0.14
CA ALA A 261 20.41 -2.30 -0.37
C ALA A 261 20.68 -2.33 -1.88
N GLN A 262 21.21 -3.45 -2.41
CA GLN A 262 21.46 -3.61 -3.84
C GLN A 262 20.16 -3.65 -4.68
N ALA A 263 19.18 -4.43 -4.25
CA ALA A 263 17.89 -4.56 -4.95
C ALA A 263 17.08 -3.25 -4.91
N LEU A 264 17.18 -2.49 -3.81
CA LEU A 264 16.51 -1.21 -3.62
C LEU A 264 17.30 -0.02 -4.18
N ASN A 265 18.39 -0.27 -4.91
CA ASN A 265 19.26 0.77 -5.46
C ASN A 265 19.72 1.80 -4.37
N ILE A 266 20.08 1.29 -3.20
CA ILE A 266 20.62 2.07 -2.08
C ILE A 266 22.13 1.90 -2.06
N ASP A 267 22.88 3.02 -2.11
CA ASP A 267 24.32 2.99 -1.86
C ASP A 267 24.60 2.67 -0.39
N PRO A 268 25.18 1.49 -0.07
CA PRO A 268 25.47 1.16 1.33
C PRO A 268 26.48 2.09 1.99
N GLN A 269 27.18 2.90 1.21
CA GLN A 269 28.09 3.94 1.75
C GLN A 269 27.34 5.22 2.10
N ASN A 270 26.11 5.42 1.58
CA ASN A 270 25.33 6.63 1.79
C ASN A 270 23.81 6.34 1.75
N PRO A 271 23.27 5.42 2.60
CA PRO A 271 21.84 5.08 2.59
C PRO A 271 20.94 6.30 2.84
N GLN A 272 21.42 7.25 3.65
CA GLN A 272 20.72 8.49 4.00
C GLN A 272 20.46 9.41 2.79
N ALA A 273 21.12 9.19 1.65
CA ALA A 273 20.77 9.90 0.41
C ALA A 273 19.38 9.52 -0.10
N ARG A 274 18.92 8.30 0.19
CA ARG A 274 17.64 7.76 -0.29
C ARG A 274 16.60 7.60 0.82
N VAL A 275 17.00 7.39 2.08
CA VAL A 275 16.09 7.06 3.18
C VAL A 275 16.45 7.79 4.46
N SER A 276 15.42 8.25 5.19
CA SER A 276 15.53 8.73 6.57
C SER A 276 14.59 7.95 7.47
N LEU A 277 15.07 7.46 8.61
CA LEU A 277 14.26 6.80 9.65
C LEU A 277 14.05 7.77 10.81
N ARG A 278 12.82 7.91 11.29
CA ARG A 278 12.50 8.83 12.38
C ARG A 278 11.47 8.25 13.34
N GLU A 279 11.75 8.28 14.61
CA GLU A 279 10.84 7.85 15.66
C GLU A 279 9.88 8.98 16.05
N GLY A 280 8.62 8.64 16.26
CA GLY A 280 7.59 9.52 16.80
C GLY A 280 6.18 9.17 16.33
N SER A 281 5.20 9.88 16.89
CA SER A 281 3.79 9.63 16.68
C SER A 281 3.27 10.35 15.43
N LEU A 282 2.62 9.62 14.54
CA LEU A 282 1.94 10.14 13.35
C LEU A 282 2.83 11.11 12.54
N LEU A 283 2.44 12.39 12.46
CA LEU A 283 3.13 13.42 11.68
C LEU A 283 4.12 14.28 12.50
N GLU A 284 4.26 14.04 13.82
CA GLU A 284 5.15 14.80 14.68
C GLU A 284 6.62 14.79 14.20
N PRO A 285 7.19 13.64 13.77
CA PRO A 285 8.59 13.58 13.35
C PRO A 285 8.89 14.38 12.08
N VAL A 286 7.88 14.80 11.34
CA VAL A 286 7.98 15.52 10.07
C VAL A 286 7.32 16.90 10.09
N ALA A 287 7.04 17.42 11.29
CA ALA A 287 6.39 18.72 11.44
C ALA A 287 7.14 19.83 10.69
N GLY A 288 6.42 20.56 9.84
CA GLY A 288 6.97 21.64 9.02
C GLY A 288 7.69 21.21 7.74
N GLU A 289 7.73 19.91 7.43
CA GLU A 289 8.23 19.41 6.16
C GLU A 289 7.07 19.17 5.18
N LEU A 290 7.39 19.14 3.88
CA LEU A 290 6.41 18.92 2.82
C LEU A 290 6.84 17.76 1.93
N PHE A 291 5.87 16.96 1.51
CA PHE A 291 6.03 15.75 0.71
C PHE A 291 5.14 15.78 -0.53
N ASP A 292 5.60 15.16 -1.59
CA ASP A 292 4.82 14.97 -2.82
C ASP A 292 3.82 13.83 -2.68
N LEU A 293 4.23 12.77 -1.95
CA LEU A 293 3.42 11.57 -1.71
C LEU A 293 3.56 11.12 -0.25
N VAL A 294 2.44 10.85 0.40
CA VAL A 294 2.39 10.21 1.72
C VAL A 294 1.63 8.92 1.61
N VAL A 295 2.15 7.86 2.20
CA VAL A 295 1.42 6.59 2.36
C VAL A 295 1.33 6.22 3.83
N SER A 296 0.24 5.56 4.23
CA SER A 296 0.10 5.04 5.58
C SER A 296 -0.83 3.82 5.62
N ASN A 297 -0.39 2.80 6.33
CA ASN A 297 -1.27 1.76 6.86
C ASN A 297 -1.32 1.95 8.39
N PRO A 298 -2.10 2.94 8.87
CA PRO A 298 -2.08 3.30 10.28
C PRO A 298 -2.66 2.20 11.15
N PRO A 299 -2.39 2.18 12.45
CA PRO A 299 -3.02 1.26 13.39
C PRO A 299 -4.48 1.64 13.62
N PHE A 300 -5.36 1.35 12.65
CA PHE A 300 -6.76 1.79 12.63
C PHE A 300 -7.73 0.86 13.38
N VAL A 301 -7.26 -0.22 14.02
CA VAL A 301 -8.16 -1.14 14.73
C VAL A 301 -8.74 -0.45 15.95
N ILE A 302 -10.07 -0.37 15.99
CA ILE A 302 -10.82 0.19 17.12
C ILE A 302 -10.82 -0.85 18.23
N THR A 303 -10.14 -0.56 19.35
CA THR A 303 -10.09 -1.42 20.54
C THR A 303 -10.82 -0.73 21.70
N PRO A 304 -11.66 -1.47 22.46
CA PRO A 304 -12.34 -0.91 23.64
C PRO A 304 -11.33 -0.37 24.66
N ARG A 305 -11.57 0.82 25.18
CA ARG A 305 -10.70 1.46 26.19
C ARG A 305 -11.09 1.02 27.59
N VAL A 306 -10.09 0.66 28.39
CA VAL A 306 -10.26 0.34 29.82
C VAL A 306 -9.78 1.54 30.63
N ALA A 307 -10.61 2.00 31.57
CA ALA A 307 -10.24 3.13 32.42
C ALA A 307 -8.98 2.79 33.26
N GLY A 308 -7.91 3.56 33.05
CA GLY A 308 -6.62 3.37 33.72
C GLY A 308 -5.62 2.50 32.96
N GLU A 309 -5.93 2.10 31.73
CA GLU A 309 -5.00 1.41 30.83
C GLU A 309 -3.77 2.29 30.55
N SER A 310 -2.57 1.73 30.70
CA SER A 310 -1.33 2.42 30.34
C SER A 310 -1.03 2.26 28.84
N ALA A 311 -0.23 3.17 28.27
CA ALA A 311 0.23 3.06 26.89
C ALA A 311 0.99 1.74 26.61
N GLU A 312 1.66 1.19 27.63
CA GLU A 312 2.38 -0.09 27.54
C GLU A 312 1.43 -1.31 27.47
N GLU A 313 0.16 -1.14 27.80
CA GLU A 313 -0.87 -2.18 27.71
C GLU A 313 -1.58 -2.22 26.36
N GLN A 314 -1.30 -1.30 25.45
CA GLN A 314 -1.91 -1.17 24.12
C GLN A 314 -1.12 -1.92 23.04
N PHE A 315 -1.81 -2.43 22.04
CA PHE A 315 -1.20 -3.07 20.87
C PHE A 315 -0.80 -2.00 19.84
N THR A 316 0.45 -1.51 19.89
CA THR A 316 0.91 -0.41 19.06
C THR A 316 0.82 -0.65 17.55
N TYR A 317 0.85 -1.91 17.11
CA TYR A 317 0.82 -2.27 15.70
C TYR A 317 -0.58 -2.22 15.06
N ARG A 318 -1.64 -2.27 15.84
CA ARG A 318 -3.03 -2.27 15.34
C ARG A 318 -3.92 -1.20 15.95
N ASP A 319 -3.61 -0.78 17.16
CA ASP A 319 -4.39 0.13 17.98
C ASP A 319 -3.67 1.47 18.15
N GLY A 320 -4.23 2.52 17.58
CA GLY A 320 -3.65 3.86 17.62
C GLY A 320 -3.72 4.58 18.96
N GLY A 321 -4.21 3.93 20.03
CA GLY A 321 -4.34 4.53 21.35
C GLY A 321 -5.49 5.53 21.49
N LEU A 322 -6.22 5.83 20.42
CA LEU A 322 -7.33 6.77 20.38
C LEU A 322 -8.68 6.02 20.34
N PRO A 323 -9.76 6.58 20.88
CA PRO A 323 -11.07 5.95 20.85
C PRO A 323 -11.70 5.97 19.45
N GLY A 324 -12.42 4.89 19.11
CA GLY A 324 -13.15 4.80 17.85
C GLY A 324 -12.26 4.99 16.63
N ASP A 325 -12.74 5.75 15.67
CA ASP A 325 -12.04 6.07 14.40
C ASP A 325 -11.18 7.35 14.47
N GLU A 326 -10.82 7.81 15.67
CA GLU A 326 -10.12 9.08 15.86
C GLU A 326 -8.72 9.11 15.20
N ILE A 327 -8.02 7.99 15.11
CA ILE A 327 -6.72 7.96 14.44
C ILE A 327 -6.85 8.26 12.95
N VAL A 328 -7.81 7.63 12.28
CA VAL A 328 -8.07 7.85 10.85
C VAL A 328 -8.56 9.28 10.62
N SER A 329 -9.48 9.77 11.44
CA SER A 329 -9.99 11.13 11.35
C SER A 329 -8.91 12.18 11.59
N THR A 330 -8.00 11.94 12.52
CA THR A 330 -6.84 12.81 12.79
C THR A 330 -5.90 12.85 11.59
N MET A 331 -5.58 11.68 11.03
CA MET A 331 -4.74 11.60 9.82
C MET A 331 -5.38 12.36 8.65
N VAL A 332 -6.66 12.13 8.36
CA VAL A 332 -7.37 12.81 7.26
C VAL A 332 -7.32 14.34 7.41
N ARG A 333 -7.51 14.86 8.63
CA ARG A 333 -7.45 16.30 8.90
C ARG A 333 -6.05 16.89 8.80
N GLN A 334 -5.02 16.15 9.19
CA GLN A 334 -3.66 16.67 9.33
C GLN A 334 -2.78 16.45 8.09
N LEU A 335 -3.01 15.38 7.31
CA LEU A 335 -2.21 15.04 6.14
C LEU A 335 -2.02 16.21 5.15
N PRO A 336 -3.04 17.05 4.85
CA PRO A 336 -2.85 18.19 3.95
C PRO A 336 -1.75 19.17 4.40
N SER A 337 -1.45 19.24 5.71
CA SER A 337 -0.44 20.16 6.26
C SER A 337 1.00 19.77 5.93
N VAL A 338 1.24 18.50 5.61
CA VAL A 338 2.56 17.95 5.25
C VAL A 338 2.70 17.66 3.75
N LEU A 339 1.69 18.00 2.94
CA LEU A 339 1.72 17.85 1.49
C LEU A 339 2.12 19.16 0.81
N VAL A 340 2.87 19.09 -0.30
CA VAL A 340 3.00 20.21 -1.23
C VAL A 340 1.64 20.52 -1.89
N PRO A 341 1.38 21.72 -2.43
CA PRO A 341 0.19 21.94 -3.26
C PRO A 341 0.11 20.92 -4.40
N GLY A 342 -1.03 20.21 -4.52
CA GLY A 342 -1.20 19.08 -5.44
C GLY A 342 -0.55 17.76 -4.98
N GLY A 343 0.18 17.76 -3.86
CA GLY A 343 0.72 16.56 -3.24
C GLY A 343 -0.40 15.65 -2.71
N ARG A 344 -0.13 14.37 -2.64
CA ARG A 344 -1.14 13.32 -2.41
C ARG A 344 -0.83 12.46 -1.21
N ALA A 345 -1.88 11.94 -0.57
CA ALA A 345 -1.78 10.92 0.45
C ALA A 345 -2.70 9.75 0.14
N GLN A 346 -2.21 8.53 0.34
CA GLN A 346 -2.97 7.30 0.17
C GLN A 346 -2.84 6.43 1.42
N MET A 347 -3.96 6.00 1.96
CA MET A 347 -3.97 5.20 3.18
C MET A 347 -5.15 4.22 3.20
N LEU A 348 -5.02 3.20 4.02
CA LEU A 348 -6.14 2.37 4.44
C LEU A 348 -6.75 2.94 5.71
N GLY A 349 -8.02 2.64 5.95
CA GLY A 349 -8.69 3.10 7.16
C GLY A 349 -10.04 2.46 7.38
N ASN A 350 -10.60 2.76 8.55
CA ASN A 350 -11.96 2.44 8.90
C ASN A 350 -12.67 3.68 9.43
N TRP A 351 -13.99 3.61 9.49
CA TRP A 351 -14.85 4.67 10.02
C TRP A 351 -16.11 4.10 10.62
N GLU A 352 -16.56 4.70 11.71
CA GLU A 352 -17.80 4.32 12.37
C GLU A 352 -19.01 4.89 11.61
N ILE A 353 -19.97 4.04 11.32
CA ILE A 353 -21.27 4.38 10.75
C ILE A 353 -22.27 4.40 11.88
N ILE A 354 -22.85 5.56 12.16
CA ILE A 354 -23.69 5.78 13.32
C ILE A 354 -25.15 5.42 13.01
N ARG A 355 -25.90 4.96 14.01
CA ARG A 355 -27.34 4.71 13.90
C ARG A 355 -28.10 6.03 13.69
N ASP A 356 -29.15 5.98 12.90
CA ASP A 356 -30.04 7.13 12.79
C ASP A 356 -30.81 7.35 14.11
N SER A 357 -30.92 8.59 14.53
CA SER A 357 -31.66 8.94 15.75
C SER A 357 -33.18 8.77 15.60
N ALA A 358 -33.69 8.84 14.38
CA ALA A 358 -35.12 8.67 14.08
C ALA A 358 -35.52 7.21 13.88
N ASP A 359 -34.58 6.38 13.38
CA ASP A 359 -34.73 4.94 13.22
C ASP A 359 -33.46 4.21 13.69
N PRO A 360 -33.39 3.74 14.93
CA PRO A 360 -32.20 3.08 15.46
C PRO A 360 -31.77 1.79 14.74
N GLU A 361 -32.61 1.20 13.91
CA GLU A 361 -32.26 0.03 13.09
C GLU A 361 -31.63 0.45 11.76
N ALA A 362 -31.73 1.71 11.35
CA ALA A 362 -31.14 2.24 10.13
C ALA A 362 -29.80 2.94 10.41
N PRO A 363 -28.81 2.81 9.49
CA PRO A 363 -27.59 3.61 9.55
C PRO A 363 -27.84 5.03 9.01
N ARG A 364 -27.07 6.00 9.50
CA ARG A 364 -26.86 7.27 8.81
C ARG A 364 -25.98 7.02 7.55
N PRO A 365 -25.91 7.97 6.61
CA PRO A 365 -25.03 7.83 5.45
C PRO A 365 -23.59 7.46 5.88
N TRP A 366 -23.03 6.43 5.27
CA TRP A 366 -21.73 5.89 5.66
C TRP A 366 -20.60 6.94 5.53
N ASP A 367 -20.75 7.85 4.57
CA ASP A 367 -19.77 8.88 4.23
C ASP A 367 -19.92 10.18 5.02
N GLU A 368 -20.90 10.26 5.92
CA GLU A 368 -21.14 11.47 6.71
C GLU A 368 -19.92 11.88 7.55
N ARG A 369 -19.32 10.95 8.28
CA ARG A 369 -18.13 11.22 9.09
C ARG A 369 -16.89 11.51 8.20
N PRO A 370 -16.56 10.68 7.19
CA PRO A 370 -15.50 10.99 6.23
C PRO A 370 -15.63 12.39 5.58
N ARG A 371 -16.82 12.79 5.15
CA ARG A 371 -17.07 14.13 4.59
C ARG A 371 -16.76 15.26 5.59
N ALA A 372 -17.14 15.09 6.85
CA ALA A 372 -16.84 16.05 7.89
C ALA A 372 -15.32 16.18 8.13
N TRP A 373 -14.59 15.07 8.15
CA TRP A 373 -13.12 15.10 8.32
C TRP A 373 -12.42 15.81 7.18
N VAL A 374 -12.86 15.55 5.94
CA VAL A 374 -12.33 16.19 4.74
C VAL A 374 -12.61 17.68 4.74
N ALA A 375 -13.84 18.11 5.11
CA ALA A 375 -14.20 19.51 5.22
C ALA A 375 -13.35 20.24 6.27
N ASP A 376 -13.11 19.62 7.43
CA ASP A 376 -12.26 20.17 8.49
C ASP A 376 -10.79 20.27 8.05
N GLY A 377 -10.28 19.30 7.30
CA GLY A 377 -8.90 19.25 6.80
C GLY A 377 -8.63 20.10 5.56
N GLY A 378 -9.69 20.48 4.83
CA GLY A 378 -9.59 21.26 3.60
C GLY A 378 -8.89 20.55 2.44
N ALA A 379 -8.99 19.20 2.38
CA ALA A 379 -8.41 18.38 1.32
C ALA A 379 -9.42 18.13 0.19
N GLU A 380 -8.90 17.81 -0.99
CA GLU A 380 -9.65 17.04 -1.98
C GLU A 380 -9.58 15.56 -1.58
N ALA A 381 -10.67 14.80 -1.82
CA ALA A 381 -10.75 13.45 -1.31
C ALA A 381 -11.47 12.47 -2.22
N TRP A 382 -11.01 11.22 -2.16
CA TRP A 382 -11.71 10.07 -2.71
C TRP A 382 -11.69 8.93 -1.69
N PHE A 383 -12.85 8.61 -1.14
CA PHE A 383 -13.06 7.47 -0.25
C PHE A 383 -13.74 6.35 -1.00
N ILE A 384 -13.20 5.14 -0.89
CA ILE A 384 -13.78 3.93 -1.48
C ILE A 384 -14.07 2.96 -0.34
N GLN A 385 -15.35 2.84 0.05
CA GLN A 385 -15.78 1.84 1.02
C GLN A 385 -15.79 0.45 0.36
N ARG A 386 -15.03 -0.48 0.91
CA ARG A 386 -14.88 -1.84 0.41
C ARG A 386 -15.74 -2.85 1.15
N GLU A 387 -15.96 -2.62 2.43
CA GLU A 387 -16.64 -3.51 3.34
C GLU A 387 -17.24 -2.72 4.51
N ALA A 388 -18.29 -3.26 5.10
CA ALA A 388 -18.82 -2.79 6.37
C ALA A 388 -19.16 -3.99 7.27
N LEU A 389 -18.65 -3.97 8.50
CA LEU A 389 -18.86 -5.02 9.49
C LEU A 389 -19.79 -4.55 10.61
N THR A 390 -20.64 -5.45 11.10
CA THR A 390 -21.37 -5.18 12.34
C THR A 390 -20.40 -5.16 13.53
N PRO A 391 -20.74 -4.52 14.67
CA PRO A 391 -19.96 -4.59 15.90
C PRO A 391 -19.57 -6.02 16.33
N ALA A 392 -20.48 -6.97 16.17
CA ALA A 392 -20.24 -8.39 16.48
C ALA A 392 -19.17 -8.99 15.54
N SER A 393 -19.36 -8.88 14.23
CA SER A 393 -18.40 -9.40 13.25
C SER A 393 -17.03 -8.70 13.35
N TYR A 394 -17.02 -7.43 13.70
CA TYR A 394 -15.79 -6.68 13.96
C TYR A 394 -15.01 -7.26 15.14
N ALA A 395 -15.68 -7.48 16.28
CA ALA A 395 -15.08 -8.09 17.47
C ALA A 395 -14.53 -9.49 17.16
N GLU A 396 -15.29 -10.33 16.46
CA GLU A 396 -14.86 -11.68 16.06
C GLU A 396 -13.59 -11.66 15.21
N THR A 397 -13.51 -10.75 14.22
CA THR A 397 -12.35 -10.60 13.34
C THR A 397 -11.09 -10.29 14.14
N TRP A 398 -11.15 -9.25 14.96
CA TRP A 398 -9.94 -8.77 15.65
C TRP A 398 -9.52 -9.59 16.86
N LEU A 399 -10.45 -10.24 17.54
CA LEU A 399 -10.13 -11.20 18.59
C LEU A 399 -9.48 -12.47 18.04
N LYS A 400 -9.86 -12.88 16.83
CA LYS A 400 -9.22 -13.99 16.12
C LYS A 400 -7.82 -13.61 15.63
N ASP A 401 -7.67 -12.42 15.06
CA ASP A 401 -6.39 -11.90 14.56
C ASP A 401 -5.30 -11.88 15.64
N ALA A 402 -5.62 -11.39 16.84
CA ALA A 402 -4.70 -11.39 17.98
C ALA A 402 -4.54 -12.75 18.68
N SER A 403 -5.20 -13.80 18.21
CA SER A 403 -5.25 -15.12 18.86
C SER A 403 -5.83 -15.11 20.29
N GLU A 404 -6.59 -14.08 20.64
CA GLU A 404 -7.25 -13.96 21.95
C GLU A 404 -8.38 -14.98 22.13
N ASN A 405 -8.87 -15.58 21.04
CA ASN A 405 -9.84 -16.66 21.03
C ASN A 405 -9.32 -17.99 21.64
N ARG A 406 -8.03 -18.07 21.99
CA ARG A 406 -7.43 -19.25 22.63
C ARG A 406 -7.77 -19.36 24.11
N ASP A 407 -8.06 -18.24 24.79
CA ASP A 407 -8.58 -18.18 26.15
C ASP A 407 -10.06 -17.81 26.13
N ARG A 408 -10.93 -18.78 26.40
CA ARG A 408 -12.38 -18.57 26.31
C ARG A 408 -12.91 -17.51 27.28
N SER A 409 -12.39 -17.44 28.50
CA SER A 409 -12.85 -16.46 29.48
C SER A 409 -12.46 -15.06 29.11
N HIS A 410 -11.21 -14.88 28.65
CA HIS A 410 -10.70 -13.61 28.12
C HIS A 410 -11.47 -13.19 26.88
N TYR A 411 -11.67 -14.12 25.94
CA TYR A 411 -12.44 -13.89 24.72
C TYR A 411 -13.85 -13.35 25.00
N GLU A 412 -14.61 -14.01 25.89
CA GLU A 412 -15.98 -13.60 26.23
C GLU A 412 -16.01 -12.20 26.89
N GLN A 413 -15.06 -11.90 27.77
CA GLN A 413 -14.95 -10.59 28.43
C GLN A 413 -14.61 -9.48 27.43
N THR A 414 -13.62 -9.70 26.59
CA THR A 414 -13.17 -8.71 25.60
C THR A 414 -14.23 -8.51 24.51
N TYR A 415 -14.92 -9.57 24.08
CA TYR A 415 -16.04 -9.47 23.14
C TYR A 415 -17.16 -8.56 23.68
N VAL A 416 -17.57 -8.76 24.94
CA VAL A 416 -18.57 -7.89 25.59
C VAL A 416 -18.07 -6.45 25.70
N ALA A 417 -16.79 -6.24 25.97
CA ALA A 417 -16.19 -4.90 25.99
C ALA A 417 -16.32 -4.20 24.64
N TYR A 418 -16.03 -4.90 23.52
CA TYR A 418 -16.24 -4.37 22.16
C TYR A 418 -17.71 -3.95 21.93
N LEU A 419 -18.66 -4.80 22.25
CA LEU A 419 -20.07 -4.50 22.06
C LEU A 419 -20.52 -3.28 22.87
N ASN A 420 -20.09 -3.18 24.13
CA ASN A 420 -20.43 -2.05 25.00
C ASN A 420 -19.78 -0.74 24.51
N ASP A 421 -18.55 -0.81 24.04
CA ASP A 421 -17.81 0.34 23.52
C ASP A 421 -18.49 0.90 22.27
N PHE A 422 -18.83 0.07 21.29
CA PHE A 422 -19.58 0.48 20.11
C PHE A 422 -21.01 0.99 20.47
N ALA A 423 -21.69 0.33 21.38
CA ALA A 423 -23.00 0.75 21.85
C ALA A 423 -22.95 2.14 22.50
N SER A 424 -21.88 2.46 23.26
CA SER A 424 -21.69 3.76 23.91
C SER A 424 -21.62 4.92 22.93
N ARG A 425 -21.11 4.67 21.70
CA ARG A 425 -21.02 5.65 20.61
C ARG A 425 -22.15 5.53 19.59
N ASN A 426 -23.13 4.67 19.83
CA ASN A 426 -24.28 4.46 18.95
C ASN A 426 -23.88 3.95 17.55
N VAL A 427 -22.83 3.10 17.47
CA VAL A 427 -22.31 2.56 16.21
C VAL A 427 -23.26 1.51 15.64
N HIS A 428 -23.64 1.65 14.38
CA HIS A 428 -24.39 0.66 13.62
C HIS A 428 -23.45 -0.36 12.99
N SER A 429 -22.42 0.11 12.29
CA SER A 429 -21.43 -0.71 11.59
C SER A 429 -20.11 0.05 11.44
N ILE A 430 -19.06 -0.66 11.05
CA ILE A 430 -17.73 -0.10 10.82
C ILE A 430 -17.38 -0.34 9.35
N GLY A 431 -17.21 0.74 8.60
CA GLY A 431 -16.76 0.72 7.21
C GLY A 431 -15.25 0.59 7.12
N PHE A 432 -14.77 -0.12 6.10
CA PHE A 432 -13.35 -0.26 5.77
C PHE A 432 -13.11 0.14 4.33
N GLY A 433 -11.96 0.72 4.06
CA GLY A 433 -11.65 1.05 2.69
C GLY A 433 -10.35 1.78 2.45
N MET A 434 -10.31 2.36 1.28
CA MET A 434 -9.18 3.09 0.72
C MET A 434 -9.47 4.57 0.79
N ILE A 435 -8.47 5.36 1.17
CA ILE A 435 -8.54 6.80 1.29
C ILE A 435 -7.46 7.40 0.41
N TRP A 436 -7.86 8.23 -0.54
CA TRP A 436 -6.99 9.08 -1.32
C TRP A 436 -7.29 10.54 -0.97
N LEU A 437 -6.25 11.31 -0.69
CA LEU A 437 -6.36 12.74 -0.38
C LEU A 437 -5.38 13.51 -1.28
N ARG A 438 -5.73 14.75 -1.59
CA ARG A 438 -4.83 15.70 -2.26
C ARG A 438 -4.91 17.05 -1.55
N ARG A 439 -3.76 17.67 -1.27
CA ARG A 439 -3.77 19.08 -0.94
C ARG A 439 -4.21 19.88 -2.16
N PRO A 440 -5.21 20.77 -2.05
CA PRO A 440 -5.70 21.55 -3.18
C PRO A 440 -4.56 22.16 -4.00
N THR A 441 -4.69 22.09 -5.32
CA THR A 441 -3.79 22.79 -6.24
C THR A 441 -3.98 24.29 -6.11
N GLU A 442 -3.09 25.09 -6.70
CA GLU A 442 -3.27 26.55 -6.74
C GLU A 442 -4.59 26.94 -7.43
N ALA A 443 -4.98 26.22 -8.49
CA ALA A 443 -6.23 26.46 -9.21
C ALA A 443 -7.46 26.12 -8.36
N THR A 444 -7.43 25.00 -7.64
CA THR A 444 -8.49 24.60 -6.71
C THR A 444 -8.59 25.60 -5.54
N ALA A 445 -7.45 25.97 -4.95
CA ALA A 445 -7.41 26.93 -3.85
C ALA A 445 -7.88 28.34 -4.26
N ALA A 446 -7.72 28.71 -5.52
CA ALA A 446 -8.24 29.96 -6.08
C ALA A 446 -9.72 29.90 -6.50
N GLY A 447 -10.38 28.73 -6.36
CA GLY A 447 -11.78 28.53 -6.75
C GLY A 447 -12.00 28.50 -8.28
N VAL A 448 -10.96 28.24 -9.06
CA VAL A 448 -11.03 28.06 -10.51
C VAL A 448 -11.54 26.66 -10.86
N ILE A 449 -11.18 25.68 -10.03
CA ILE A 449 -11.58 24.27 -10.17
C ILE A 449 -12.31 23.86 -8.89
N GLU A 450 -13.45 23.18 -9.04
CA GLU A 450 -14.14 22.56 -7.91
C GLU A 450 -13.25 21.46 -7.29
N PRO A 451 -13.15 21.39 -5.96
CA PRO A 451 -12.35 20.35 -5.31
C PRO A 451 -12.97 18.97 -5.53
N LEU A 452 -12.13 17.98 -5.83
CA LEU A 452 -12.56 16.58 -5.92
C LEU A 452 -13.13 16.11 -4.56
N GLN A 453 -14.40 15.74 -4.55
CA GLN A 453 -15.12 15.22 -3.38
C GLN A 453 -15.88 13.94 -3.80
N ARG A 454 -15.19 12.80 -3.75
CA ARG A 454 -15.74 11.52 -4.23
C ARG A 454 -15.83 10.52 -3.10
N PHE A 455 -17.01 9.95 -2.92
CA PHE A 455 -17.30 8.94 -1.90
C PHE A 455 -18.09 7.82 -2.57
N GLU A 456 -17.48 6.64 -2.69
CA GLU A 456 -18.04 5.50 -3.42
C GLU A 456 -18.06 4.26 -2.53
N GLU A 457 -19.12 3.48 -2.64
CA GLU A 457 -19.20 2.15 -2.09
C GLU A 457 -18.98 1.12 -3.21
N ILE A 458 -17.87 0.40 -3.14
CA ILE A 458 -17.47 -0.62 -4.13
C ILE A 458 -17.21 -1.92 -3.36
N THR A 459 -18.24 -2.69 -3.08
CA THR A 459 -18.17 -3.93 -2.29
C THR A 459 -17.97 -5.19 -3.13
N TYR A 460 -18.09 -5.08 -4.44
CA TYR A 460 -17.84 -6.16 -5.39
C TYR A 460 -16.32 -6.31 -5.68
N PRO A 461 -15.88 -7.45 -6.27
CA PRO A 461 -14.48 -7.67 -6.61
C PRO A 461 -13.93 -6.60 -7.56
N ILE A 462 -12.68 -6.18 -7.31
CA ILE A 462 -11.91 -5.26 -8.15
C ILE A 462 -10.66 -5.98 -8.65
N GLN A 463 -10.06 -5.50 -9.73
CA GLN A 463 -8.85 -6.08 -10.29
C GLN A 463 -7.64 -5.23 -9.88
N GLN A 464 -6.88 -5.73 -8.91
CA GLN A 464 -5.62 -5.13 -8.49
C GLN A 464 -4.49 -5.40 -9.51
N PRO A 465 -3.47 -4.51 -9.63
CA PRO A 465 -3.36 -3.21 -8.96
C PRO A 465 -4.25 -2.11 -9.59
N ILE A 466 -4.84 -1.25 -8.76
CA ILE A 466 -5.72 -0.15 -9.21
C ILE A 466 -5.05 1.23 -9.20
N ALA A 467 -3.79 1.32 -8.84
CA ALA A 467 -3.05 2.58 -8.75
C ALA A 467 -3.17 3.43 -10.03
N ARG A 468 -2.99 2.80 -11.20
CA ARG A 468 -3.14 3.46 -12.50
C ARG A 468 -4.56 3.96 -12.74
N ALA A 469 -5.57 3.13 -12.48
CA ALA A 469 -6.98 3.50 -12.65
C ALA A 469 -7.38 4.69 -11.76
N LEU A 470 -6.87 4.76 -10.51
CA LEU A 470 -7.08 5.91 -9.62
C LEU A 470 -6.42 7.16 -10.18
N THR A 471 -5.15 7.08 -10.57
CA THR A 471 -4.38 8.20 -11.12
C THR A 471 -5.04 8.78 -12.38
N GLU A 472 -5.42 7.93 -13.32
CA GLU A 472 -6.08 8.33 -14.56
C GLU A 472 -7.48 8.93 -14.30
N SER A 473 -8.25 8.38 -13.36
CA SER A 473 -9.54 8.95 -12.97
C SER A 473 -9.39 10.36 -12.40
N VAL A 474 -8.37 10.61 -11.57
CA VAL A 474 -8.09 11.96 -11.03
C VAL A 474 -7.67 12.92 -12.15
N ARG A 475 -6.81 12.50 -13.09
CA ARG A 475 -6.41 13.32 -14.25
C ARG A 475 -7.60 13.71 -15.12
N ARG A 476 -8.52 12.76 -15.36
CA ARG A 476 -9.77 13.03 -16.12
C ARG A 476 -10.68 13.99 -15.37
N TYR A 477 -10.77 13.84 -14.04
CA TYR A 477 -11.49 14.81 -13.23
C TYR A 477 -10.92 16.22 -13.40
N ASP A 478 -9.60 16.39 -13.23
CA ASP A 478 -8.94 17.69 -13.36
C ASP A 478 -9.13 18.28 -14.77
N ARG A 479 -9.06 17.45 -15.82
CA ARG A 479 -9.32 17.87 -17.20
C ARG A 479 -10.77 18.32 -17.38
N LEU A 480 -11.73 17.52 -16.97
CA LEU A 480 -13.16 17.85 -17.08
C LEU A 480 -13.56 19.09 -16.26
N ALA A 481 -12.94 19.28 -15.10
CA ALA A 481 -13.21 20.44 -14.24
C ALA A 481 -12.79 21.77 -14.88
N THR A 482 -11.89 21.74 -15.87
CA THR A 482 -11.48 22.93 -16.66
C THR A 482 -12.22 23.06 -17.99
N MET A 483 -13.07 22.07 -18.36
CA MET A 483 -13.78 22.03 -19.64
C MET A 483 -15.24 22.47 -19.46
N ASP A 484 -15.62 23.53 -20.15
CA ASP A 484 -17.03 23.86 -20.36
C ASP A 484 -17.68 22.90 -21.40
N ASP A 485 -18.96 23.09 -21.66
CA ASP A 485 -19.67 22.24 -22.61
C ASP A 485 -19.21 22.46 -24.05
N GLU A 486 -18.76 23.65 -24.41
CA GLU A 486 -18.25 23.95 -25.74
C GLU A 486 -16.92 23.21 -26.01
N ALA A 487 -16.02 23.24 -25.03
CA ALA A 487 -14.79 22.47 -25.08
C ALA A 487 -15.05 20.97 -25.15
N LEU A 488 -16.01 20.45 -24.37
CA LEU A 488 -16.38 19.03 -24.39
C LEU A 488 -16.96 18.62 -25.76
N LEU A 489 -17.79 19.47 -26.37
CA LEU A 489 -18.37 19.20 -27.70
C LEU A 489 -17.32 19.08 -28.82
N THR A 490 -16.15 19.71 -28.66
CA THR A 490 -15.04 19.61 -29.61
C THR A 490 -14.10 18.44 -29.33
N ALA A 491 -14.22 17.81 -28.17
CA ALA A 491 -13.38 16.67 -27.79
C ALA A 491 -13.75 15.40 -28.56
N HIS A 492 -12.77 14.51 -28.71
CA HIS A 492 -12.94 13.17 -29.25
C HIS A 492 -12.79 12.16 -28.12
N LEU A 493 -13.77 11.27 -28.01
CA LEU A 493 -13.82 10.24 -26.97
C LEU A 493 -13.90 8.85 -27.61
N GLU A 494 -13.30 7.89 -26.94
CA GLU A 494 -13.36 6.47 -27.32
C GLU A 494 -13.75 5.60 -26.12
N VAL A 495 -14.41 4.48 -26.37
CA VAL A 495 -14.74 3.49 -25.35
C VAL A 495 -13.45 2.78 -24.93
N ALA A 496 -13.23 2.62 -23.64
CA ALA A 496 -12.07 1.88 -23.13
C ALA A 496 -12.08 0.43 -23.63
N GLU A 497 -10.90 -0.10 -23.97
CA GLU A 497 -10.74 -1.42 -24.61
C GLU A 497 -11.31 -2.59 -23.80
N ASP A 498 -11.33 -2.48 -22.47
CA ASP A 498 -11.83 -3.49 -21.55
C ASP A 498 -13.33 -3.36 -21.23
N VAL A 499 -14.01 -2.40 -21.85
CA VAL A 499 -15.45 -2.16 -21.62
C VAL A 499 -16.29 -3.04 -22.50
N THR A 500 -17.27 -3.71 -21.89
CA THR A 500 -18.29 -4.52 -22.58
C THR A 500 -19.67 -3.93 -22.37
N GLU A 501 -20.54 -4.04 -23.37
CA GLU A 501 -21.95 -3.69 -23.28
C GLU A 501 -22.80 -4.95 -23.07
N GLU A 502 -23.70 -4.91 -22.09
CA GLU A 502 -24.67 -5.97 -21.83
C GLU A 502 -26.11 -5.45 -22.08
N ARG A 503 -26.91 -6.20 -22.83
CA ARG A 503 -28.33 -5.87 -23.10
C ARG A 503 -29.22 -6.97 -22.58
N HIS A 504 -30.12 -6.63 -21.67
CA HIS A 504 -31.04 -7.57 -21.06
C HIS A 504 -32.49 -7.25 -21.47
N GLY A 505 -33.24 -8.26 -21.89
CA GLY A 505 -34.62 -8.12 -22.28
C GLY A 505 -35.41 -9.37 -21.93
N ARG A 506 -36.73 -9.28 -21.99
CA ARG A 506 -37.59 -10.45 -21.87
C ARG A 506 -37.52 -11.28 -23.18
N PRO A 507 -37.58 -12.60 -23.10
CA PRO A 507 -37.67 -13.42 -24.31
C PRO A 507 -38.80 -12.95 -25.26
N GLY A 508 -38.44 -12.66 -26.52
CA GLY A 508 -39.37 -12.14 -27.52
C GLY A 508 -39.62 -10.63 -27.49
N ALA A 509 -38.98 -9.87 -26.60
CA ALA A 509 -39.04 -8.42 -26.63
C ALA A 509 -38.20 -7.88 -27.80
N GLU A 510 -38.71 -6.86 -28.49
CA GLU A 510 -38.02 -6.21 -29.61
C GLU A 510 -36.85 -5.32 -29.12
N HIS A 511 -37.00 -4.75 -27.93
CA HIS A 511 -35.99 -3.85 -27.32
C HIS A 511 -35.54 -4.35 -25.95
N PRO A 512 -34.28 -4.11 -25.57
CA PRO A 512 -33.79 -4.40 -24.23
C PRO A 512 -34.47 -3.49 -23.19
N SER A 513 -34.75 -4.05 -22.02
CA SER A 513 -35.24 -3.27 -20.88
C SER A 513 -34.12 -2.68 -20.02
N VAL A 514 -32.91 -3.22 -20.14
CA VAL A 514 -31.70 -2.77 -19.43
C VAL A 514 -30.54 -2.79 -20.41
N ILE A 515 -29.79 -1.69 -20.43
CA ILE A 515 -28.51 -1.58 -21.12
C ILE A 515 -27.49 -1.14 -20.08
N LEU A 516 -26.36 -1.84 -19.98
CA LEU A 516 -25.30 -1.46 -19.08
C LEU A 516 -23.92 -1.63 -19.73
N LEU A 517 -22.96 -0.80 -19.29
CA LEU A 517 -21.55 -1.02 -19.55
C LEU A 517 -20.91 -1.67 -18.32
N ARG A 518 -19.93 -2.53 -18.58
CA ARG A 518 -19.09 -3.17 -17.58
C ARG A 518 -17.62 -2.96 -17.94
N ALA A 519 -16.86 -2.36 -17.01
CA ALA A 519 -15.41 -2.29 -17.13
C ALA A 519 -14.79 -3.62 -16.70
N GLY A 520 -13.83 -4.12 -17.47
CA GLY A 520 -13.16 -5.40 -17.25
C GLY A 520 -11.97 -5.30 -16.29
N SER A 521 -11.45 -4.11 -16.01
CA SER A 521 -10.25 -3.88 -15.20
C SER A 521 -10.45 -2.82 -14.11
N GLY A 522 -9.41 -2.61 -13.32
CA GLY A 522 -9.38 -1.59 -12.29
C GLY A 522 -10.51 -1.75 -11.26
N LEU A 523 -11.36 -0.74 -11.14
CA LEU A 523 -12.49 -0.76 -10.20
C LEU A 523 -13.69 -1.60 -10.69
N CYS A 524 -13.61 -2.22 -11.86
CA CYS A 524 -14.63 -3.14 -12.42
C CYS A 524 -16.06 -2.61 -12.34
N ARG A 525 -16.24 -1.30 -12.61
CA ARG A 525 -17.54 -0.63 -12.47
C ARG A 525 -18.56 -1.13 -13.47
N THR A 526 -19.84 -1.00 -13.11
CA THR A 526 -20.97 -1.14 -14.02
C THR A 526 -21.78 0.15 -14.05
N GLN A 527 -22.28 0.54 -15.24
CA GLN A 527 -23.08 1.73 -15.44
C GLN A 527 -24.32 1.41 -16.26
N LEU A 528 -25.49 1.70 -15.68
CA LEU A 528 -26.75 1.65 -16.43
C LEU A 528 -26.81 2.81 -17.40
N LEU A 529 -27.25 2.53 -18.62
CA LEU A 529 -27.37 3.52 -19.68
C LEU A 529 -28.82 3.75 -20.07
N SER A 530 -29.13 5.00 -20.45
CA SER A 530 -30.29 5.30 -21.26
C SER A 530 -30.02 4.91 -22.71
N THR A 531 -31.06 4.87 -23.55
CA THR A 531 -30.92 4.59 -24.99
C THR A 531 -30.01 5.59 -25.68
N GLU A 532 -30.10 6.88 -25.29
CA GLU A 532 -29.31 7.97 -25.84
C GLU A 532 -27.84 7.79 -25.47
N THR A 533 -27.56 7.50 -24.20
CA THR A 533 -26.19 7.30 -23.70
C THR A 533 -25.56 6.03 -24.30
N ALA A 534 -26.35 4.97 -24.51
CA ALA A 534 -25.87 3.77 -25.20
C ALA A 534 -25.57 4.05 -26.67
N GLY A 535 -26.43 4.82 -27.35
CA GLY A 535 -26.19 5.27 -28.72
C GLY A 535 -24.94 6.13 -28.84
N PHE A 536 -24.70 7.02 -27.87
CA PHE A 536 -23.50 7.83 -27.78
C PHE A 536 -22.23 6.96 -27.60
N ALA A 537 -22.23 6.09 -26.61
CA ALA A 537 -21.10 5.19 -26.34
C ALA A 537 -20.77 4.30 -27.54
N SER A 538 -21.78 3.75 -28.22
CA SER A 538 -21.59 2.92 -29.43
C SER A 538 -20.98 3.67 -30.63
N ALA A 539 -21.07 5.02 -30.66
CA ALA A 539 -20.50 5.87 -31.70
C ALA A 539 -19.17 6.53 -31.27
N SER A 540 -18.71 6.29 -30.05
CA SER A 540 -17.48 6.87 -29.50
C SER A 540 -16.29 5.97 -29.82
N ASP A 541 -15.75 6.12 -31.03
CA ASP A 541 -14.59 5.39 -31.57
C ASP A 541 -13.35 6.30 -31.77
N GLY A 542 -13.42 7.53 -31.29
CA GLY A 542 -12.35 8.54 -31.43
C GLY A 542 -12.37 9.31 -32.76
N GLU A 543 -13.14 8.88 -33.78
CA GLU A 543 -13.16 9.56 -35.08
C GLU A 543 -14.06 10.81 -35.09
N LEU A 544 -15.20 10.75 -34.37
CA LEU A 544 -16.17 11.83 -34.33
C LEU A 544 -16.01 12.65 -33.04
N ALA A 545 -16.13 13.98 -33.18
CA ALA A 545 -16.23 14.85 -32.01
C ALA A 545 -17.56 14.59 -31.26
N VAL A 546 -17.55 14.78 -29.94
CA VAL A 546 -18.73 14.67 -29.08
C VAL A 546 -19.93 15.42 -29.66
N GLY A 547 -19.73 16.66 -30.14
CA GLY A 547 -20.78 17.48 -30.73
C GLY A 547 -21.39 16.90 -31.98
N GLN A 548 -20.61 16.19 -32.81
CA GLN A 548 -21.13 15.53 -34.01
C GLN A 548 -22.05 14.35 -33.64
N ILE A 549 -21.66 13.54 -32.66
CA ILE A 549 -22.48 12.42 -32.15
C ILE A 549 -23.76 12.96 -31.52
N VAL A 550 -23.68 14.00 -30.70
CA VAL A 550 -24.84 14.65 -30.06
C VAL A 550 -25.80 15.21 -31.11
N ALA A 551 -25.29 15.87 -32.18
CA ALA A 551 -26.12 16.39 -33.27
C ALA A 551 -26.80 15.27 -34.05
N ALA A 552 -26.14 14.15 -34.33
CA ALA A 552 -26.71 12.99 -34.99
C ALA A 552 -27.84 12.35 -34.15
N LEU A 553 -27.65 12.20 -32.84
CA LEU A 553 -28.66 11.71 -31.92
C LEU A 553 -29.86 12.67 -31.80
N ALA A 554 -29.61 13.98 -31.76
CA ALA A 554 -30.68 14.98 -31.74
C ALA A 554 -31.59 14.88 -32.98
N MET A 555 -30.99 14.69 -34.15
CA MET A 555 -31.75 14.48 -35.40
C MET A 555 -32.50 13.16 -35.40
N LEU A 556 -31.88 12.06 -35.02
CA LEU A 556 -32.47 10.71 -34.99
C LEU A 556 -33.65 10.63 -34.03
N LEU A 557 -33.51 11.24 -32.86
CA LEU A 557 -34.50 11.20 -31.78
C LEU A 557 -35.46 12.39 -31.79
N SER A 558 -35.34 13.26 -32.79
CA SER A 558 -36.21 14.45 -32.96
C SER A 558 -36.25 15.32 -31.72
N TRP A 559 -35.08 15.64 -31.14
CA TRP A 559 -35.00 16.55 -29.99
C TRP A 559 -35.46 17.95 -30.35
N PRO A 560 -36.00 18.72 -29.38
CA PRO A 560 -36.32 20.12 -29.61
C PRO A 560 -35.04 20.92 -29.93
N GLU A 561 -35.23 22.06 -30.61
CA GLU A 561 -34.13 22.95 -30.91
C GLU A 561 -33.50 23.48 -29.60
N TYR A 562 -32.17 23.43 -29.50
CA TYR A 562 -31.44 23.88 -28.31
C TYR A 562 -31.37 25.40 -28.28
N ASP A 563 -31.95 26.01 -27.24
CA ASP A 563 -31.89 27.44 -26.97
C ASP A 563 -31.17 27.66 -25.63
N GLU A 564 -29.94 28.15 -25.70
CA GLU A 564 -29.07 28.39 -24.55
C GLU A 564 -29.68 29.40 -23.55
N ALA A 565 -30.37 30.45 -24.03
CA ALA A 565 -31.02 31.42 -23.18
C ALA A 565 -32.25 30.82 -22.44
N ALA A 566 -32.96 29.94 -23.11
CA ALA A 566 -34.06 29.19 -22.49
C ALA A 566 -33.54 28.10 -21.54
N ALA A 567 -32.40 27.46 -21.83
CA ALA A 567 -31.76 26.49 -20.92
C ALA A 567 -31.31 27.13 -19.61
N ALA A 568 -30.68 28.30 -19.68
CA ALA A 568 -30.27 29.08 -18.50
C ALA A 568 -31.45 29.60 -17.64
N ALA A 569 -32.62 29.78 -18.24
CA ALA A 569 -33.84 30.24 -17.55
C ALA A 569 -34.69 29.10 -16.97
N ARG A 570 -34.53 27.86 -17.43
CA ARG A 570 -35.23 26.68 -16.94
C ARG A 570 -34.54 26.19 -15.65
N GLY A 571 -35.21 26.25 -14.53
CA GLY A 571 -34.74 25.59 -13.32
C GLY A 571 -34.59 24.07 -13.55
N THR A 572 -34.03 23.36 -12.58
CA THR A 572 -33.68 21.95 -12.59
C THR A 572 -34.80 20.93 -12.94
N GLN A 573 -36.02 21.36 -13.24
CA GLN A 573 -37.16 20.47 -13.44
C GLN A 573 -37.40 19.96 -14.88
N GLU A 574 -36.81 20.61 -15.91
CA GLU A 574 -36.87 20.11 -17.30
C GLU A 574 -35.53 20.42 -18.01
N GLN A 575 -34.53 19.55 -17.81
CA GLN A 575 -33.27 19.65 -18.55
C GLN A 575 -33.48 19.26 -20.01
N HIS A 576 -32.81 19.97 -20.93
CA HIS A 576 -32.81 19.60 -22.33
C HIS A 576 -32.09 18.24 -22.51
N PRO A 577 -32.55 17.34 -23.41
CA PRO A 577 -31.92 16.04 -23.62
C PRO A 577 -30.41 16.12 -23.92
N ARG A 578 -29.96 17.18 -24.62
CA ARG A 578 -28.53 17.46 -24.85
C ARG A 578 -27.76 17.61 -23.55
N ASP A 579 -28.26 18.41 -22.59
CA ASP A 579 -27.57 18.70 -21.34
C ASP A 579 -27.53 17.44 -20.46
N THR A 580 -28.62 16.67 -20.46
CA THR A 580 -28.70 15.37 -19.79
C THR A 580 -27.67 14.39 -20.38
N LEU A 581 -27.51 14.35 -21.72
CA LEU A 581 -26.51 13.49 -22.37
C LEU A 581 -25.09 13.96 -22.06
N LEU A 582 -24.80 15.26 -22.13
CA LEU A 582 -23.47 15.78 -21.81
C LEU A 582 -23.07 15.50 -20.36
N HIS A 583 -24.02 15.59 -19.43
CA HIS A 583 -23.79 15.17 -18.05
C HIS A 583 -23.45 13.66 -17.96
N ALA A 584 -24.22 12.80 -18.63
CA ALA A 584 -23.95 11.36 -18.67
C ALA A 584 -22.59 11.05 -19.33
N VAL A 585 -22.19 11.77 -20.38
CA VAL A 585 -20.88 11.62 -21.01
C VAL A 585 -19.75 11.97 -20.03
N ARG A 586 -19.87 13.10 -19.29
CA ARG A 586 -18.91 13.45 -18.23
C ARG A 586 -18.77 12.33 -17.19
N GLU A 587 -19.91 11.76 -16.75
CA GLU A 587 -19.92 10.64 -15.80
C GLU A 587 -19.24 9.39 -16.37
N LEU A 588 -19.44 9.05 -17.66
CA LEU A 588 -18.75 7.92 -18.28
C LEU A 588 -17.25 8.13 -18.36
N VAL A 589 -16.77 9.35 -18.61
CA VAL A 589 -15.34 9.69 -18.60
C VAL A 589 -14.78 9.58 -17.18
N LEU A 590 -15.47 10.15 -16.17
CA LEU A 590 -15.07 10.08 -14.75
C LEU A 590 -15.00 8.65 -14.22
N LYS A 591 -15.87 7.77 -14.72
CA LYS A 591 -15.93 6.35 -14.33
C LYS A 591 -15.05 5.45 -15.18
N SER A 592 -14.30 6.03 -16.12
CA SER A 592 -13.36 5.32 -17.01
C SER A 592 -13.99 4.36 -18.01
N PHE A 593 -15.26 4.61 -18.41
CA PHE A 593 -15.89 3.93 -19.54
C PHE A 593 -15.52 4.58 -20.88
N LEU A 594 -15.28 5.88 -20.87
CA LEU A 594 -14.79 6.65 -22.01
C LEU A 594 -13.47 7.32 -21.68
N HIS A 595 -12.58 7.39 -22.67
CA HIS A 595 -11.29 8.08 -22.61
C HIS A 595 -11.24 9.18 -23.66
N PHE A 596 -10.40 10.19 -23.44
CA PHE A 596 -10.05 11.12 -24.50
C PHE A 596 -9.06 10.45 -25.47
N SER A 597 -9.31 10.52 -26.78
CA SER A 597 -8.49 9.83 -27.79
C SER A 597 -7.03 10.26 -27.80
N ASP A 598 -6.72 11.46 -27.29
CA ASP A 598 -5.34 11.95 -27.15
C ASP A 598 -4.57 11.37 -25.94
N GLU A 599 -5.24 10.65 -25.03
CA GLU A 599 -4.58 10.01 -23.88
C GLU A 599 -3.67 8.84 -24.32
N HIS A 600 -4.02 8.12 -25.39
CA HIS A 600 -3.24 7.01 -25.91
C HIS A 600 -2.00 7.45 -26.68
N ALA A 601 -2.07 8.57 -27.42
CA ALA A 601 -0.94 9.10 -28.16
C ALA A 601 0.25 9.52 -27.27
N GLY A 602 -0.02 9.88 -26.01
CA GLY A 602 1.02 10.23 -25.02
C GLY A 602 1.66 9.01 -24.35
N ALA A 603 0.98 7.87 -24.28
CA ALA A 603 1.49 6.65 -23.64
C ALA A 603 2.46 5.88 -24.55
N GLU A 604 2.20 5.83 -25.85
CA GLU A 604 3.08 5.20 -26.84
C GLU A 604 4.42 5.97 -26.98
N SER A 605 4.38 7.31 -26.99
CA SER A 605 5.59 8.14 -27.07
C SER A 605 6.47 8.08 -25.80
N ALA A 606 5.89 7.79 -24.64
CA ALA A 606 6.64 7.60 -23.40
C ALA A 606 7.28 6.20 -23.31
N GLY A 607 6.66 5.18 -23.92
CA GLY A 607 7.20 3.82 -24.02
C GLY A 607 8.34 3.68 -25.01
N GLU A 608 8.28 4.37 -26.15
CA GLU A 608 9.35 4.35 -27.17
C GLU A 608 10.62 5.08 -26.69
N ASN A 609 10.49 6.19 -25.96
CA ASN A 609 11.65 6.89 -25.40
C ASN A 609 12.34 6.12 -24.26
N ALA A 610 11.63 5.27 -23.54
CA ALA A 610 12.23 4.41 -22.51
C ALA A 610 12.96 3.18 -23.09
N ALA A 611 12.59 2.74 -24.30
CA ALA A 611 13.24 1.63 -24.99
C ALA A 611 14.53 2.07 -25.71
N ASP A 612 14.61 3.30 -26.20
CA ASP A 612 15.80 3.87 -26.88
C ASP A 612 16.92 4.28 -25.90
N GLU A 613 16.63 4.53 -24.62
CA GLU A 613 17.68 4.82 -23.62
C GLU A 613 18.32 3.55 -23.01
N GLN A 614 17.83 2.33 -23.34
CA GLN A 614 18.37 1.04 -22.88
C GLN A 614 19.04 0.21 -24.00
N GLY A 615 19.22 0.77 -25.21
CA GLY A 615 19.87 0.15 -26.35
C GLY A 615 21.41 0.38 -26.43
#